data_23411acd0ee82ca44bcafee1f3432665
#
_entry.id   23411acd0ee82ca44bcafee1f3432665
#
_cell.length_a   1.000
_cell.length_b   1.000
_cell.length_c   1.000
_cell.angle_alpha   90.00
_cell.angle_beta   90.00
_cell.angle_gamma   90.00
#
_symmetry.space_group_name_H-M   'P 1'
#
loop_
_entity.id
_entity.type
_entity.pdbx_description
1 polymer ?
#
loop_
_entity_poly.entity_id
_entity_poly.type
_entity_poly.pdbx_seq_one_letter_code
_entity_poly.pdbx_strand_id
1 'polypeptide(L)'
;MSSRAMLYRFPKVLSIAVVCSATVFLWGCGGDDSDNSLPFDPSLAVQKAACGPNDKPETDLQGQVSAAARTAGFKGYSCNLELVGQSKGDGASWQHAFFQDKAGHLCNYYDTASFTANRTHLGVVAIDATNPAKPTPTAYLDTTAMLDPWESLKVNERRQMLGGVNALNGNGGPELELFDISGDCRFPQMLTGNQVGLDDGTGQFVAAVRGHEGNFAPDGLTYYAANLGAGYIYPIDISNPTKPKMLTQYFTAPGRVHGLNISDDGNRAYVASLGNGGPNPARVAGSPATNGMIILDTSQVQARIANPQIKVVSVIVWDDGGGAQHVINTVINGKNYAIQVDEAGSGGNSAAGWAAACAANFPAWQFARIIDISDETKPSIVSKLMLEAYDPKHCAKVLPDLAGLGGFTYGAHYCSVDNRKNATTLACGYFDSGIRVFDIRDPAKPREIAYYNPPSLTASSPGSNHLRTGGWVAGGPDWCTAQVRLDAATASLQTTCQDQGFLTLKFTNGVWPFPTSTTPPGLQN
;
A
#
# COMPACT_ATOMS: atom_id res chain seq x y z
N MET A 1 -56.52 23.03 -21.82
CA MET A 1 -56.87 22.24 -23.00
C MET A 1 -56.11 20.91 -22.87
N SER A 2 -56.88 19.99 -22.48
CA SER A 2 -57.05 18.57 -22.79
C SER A 2 -55.78 17.73 -22.92
N SER A 3 -55.53 17.01 -21.85
CA SER A 3 -54.66 15.79 -21.75
C SER A 3 -55.35 14.58 -22.37
N ARG A 4 -54.67 13.79 -23.16
CA ARG A 4 -55.09 12.43 -23.52
C ARG A 4 -54.02 11.44 -23.04
N ALA A 5 -54.40 10.61 -22.06
CA ALA A 5 -53.67 9.45 -21.66
C ALA A 5 -53.98 8.27 -22.60
N MET A 6 -52.96 7.58 -23.07
CA MET A 6 -53.05 6.37 -23.88
C MET A 6 -52.75 5.14 -23.01
N LEU A 7 -53.78 4.35 -22.79
CA LEU A 7 -53.72 3.04 -22.08
C LEU A 7 -53.30 1.96 -23.09
N TYR A 8 -52.16 1.30 -22.88
CA TYR A 8 -51.84 0.04 -23.56
C TYR A 8 -52.25 -1.15 -22.73
N ARG A 9 -53.12 -2.01 -23.32
CA ARG A 9 -53.53 -3.31 -22.81
C ARG A 9 -52.50 -4.37 -23.21
N PHE A 10 -52.02 -5.17 -22.26
CA PHE A 10 -51.25 -6.40 -22.51
C PHE A 10 -52.20 -7.60 -22.67
N PRO A 11 -51.93 -8.54 -23.60
CA PRO A 11 -52.68 -9.80 -23.70
C PRO A 11 -52.15 -10.84 -22.70
N LYS A 12 -53.12 -11.59 -22.13
CA LYS A 12 -52.87 -12.75 -21.28
C LYS A 12 -52.23 -13.89 -22.09
N VAL A 13 -51.11 -14.40 -21.65
CA VAL A 13 -50.51 -15.64 -22.18
C VAL A 13 -50.87 -16.79 -21.26
N LEU A 14 -51.43 -17.82 -21.88
CA LEU A 14 -51.94 -19.07 -21.31
C LEU A 14 -50.74 -19.98 -20.93
N SER A 15 -50.69 -20.44 -19.68
CA SER A 15 -49.66 -21.38 -19.22
C SER A 15 -50.04 -22.80 -19.60
N ILE A 16 -49.23 -23.45 -20.41
CA ILE A 16 -49.29 -24.91 -20.65
C ILE A 16 -48.21 -25.55 -19.76
N ALA A 17 -48.63 -26.36 -18.81
CA ALA A 17 -47.75 -27.18 -18.00
C ALA A 17 -47.38 -28.45 -18.81
N VAL A 18 -46.10 -28.59 -19.14
CA VAL A 18 -45.53 -29.84 -19.63
C VAL A 18 -44.77 -30.50 -18.49
N VAL A 19 -45.25 -31.65 -18.06
CA VAL A 19 -44.58 -32.54 -17.11
C VAL A 19 -43.55 -33.35 -17.91
N CYS A 20 -42.28 -33.05 -17.75
CA CYS A 20 -41.19 -33.93 -18.20
C CYS A 20 -40.53 -34.57 -17.00
N SER A 21 -40.69 -35.88 -16.86
CA SER A 21 -39.89 -36.72 -15.96
C SER A 21 -38.46 -36.75 -16.44
N ALA A 22 -37.54 -36.14 -15.70
CA ALA A 22 -36.10 -36.21 -15.96
C ALA A 22 -35.45 -37.13 -14.95
N THR A 23 -34.91 -38.22 -15.45
CA THR A 23 -33.95 -39.10 -14.79
C THR A 23 -32.70 -38.31 -14.39
N VAL A 24 -32.39 -38.30 -13.10
CA VAL A 24 -31.21 -37.67 -12.50
C VAL A 24 -29.99 -38.50 -12.88
N PHE A 25 -29.21 -38.01 -13.84
CA PHE A 25 -27.77 -38.36 -13.95
C PHE A 25 -26.98 -37.37 -13.09
N LEU A 26 -26.53 -37.84 -11.94
CA LEU A 26 -25.55 -37.17 -11.11
C LEU A 26 -24.19 -37.21 -11.85
N TRP A 27 -23.89 -36.21 -12.65
CA TRP A 27 -22.55 -35.82 -12.98
C TRP A 27 -22.17 -34.74 -11.99
N GLY A 28 -21.34 -35.12 -11.02
CA GLY A 28 -20.65 -34.18 -10.17
C GLY A 28 -19.65 -33.41 -11.02
N CYS A 29 -20.00 -32.19 -11.43
CA CYS A 29 -19.02 -31.16 -11.72
C CYS A 29 -18.53 -30.67 -10.36
N GLY A 30 -17.45 -31.27 -9.87
CA GLY A 30 -16.63 -30.67 -8.84
C GLY A 30 -15.99 -29.42 -9.46
N GLY A 31 -16.63 -28.28 -9.31
CA GLY A 31 -15.95 -27.02 -9.33
C GLY A 31 -15.16 -26.95 -8.04
N ASP A 32 -13.86 -27.21 -8.12
CA ASP A 32 -12.94 -26.77 -7.10
C ASP A 32 -12.93 -25.24 -7.11
N ASP A 33 -13.93 -24.63 -6.48
CA ASP A 33 -13.76 -23.32 -5.86
C ASP A 33 -12.79 -23.56 -4.68
N SER A 34 -11.52 -23.69 -5.02
CA SER A 34 -10.47 -23.64 -4.02
C SER A 34 -10.47 -22.22 -3.48
N ASP A 35 -11.29 -22.00 -2.44
CA ASP A 35 -11.11 -20.87 -1.52
C ASP A 35 -9.66 -20.95 -1.01
N ASN A 36 -8.77 -20.21 -1.67
CA ASN A 36 -7.35 -20.14 -1.33
C ASN A 36 -7.11 -19.35 -0.03
N SER A 37 -8.17 -18.93 0.66
CA SER A 37 -8.04 -18.42 2.01
C SER A 37 -7.68 -19.58 2.94
N LEU A 38 -6.55 -19.50 3.61
CA LEU A 38 -6.30 -20.40 4.74
C LEU A 38 -7.46 -20.25 5.72
N PRO A 39 -8.00 -21.35 6.27
CA PRO A 39 -9.03 -21.28 7.29
C PRO A 39 -8.60 -20.29 8.36
N PHE A 40 -9.50 -19.40 8.75
CA PHE A 40 -9.22 -18.49 9.85
C PHE A 40 -8.99 -19.32 11.11
N ASP A 41 -7.73 -19.36 11.59
CA ASP A 41 -7.37 -19.93 12.89
C ASP A 41 -7.16 -18.77 13.86
N PRO A 42 -8.03 -18.58 14.86
CA PRO A 42 -7.91 -17.51 15.84
C PRO A 42 -6.63 -17.56 16.70
N SER A 43 -5.84 -18.62 16.60
CA SER A 43 -4.55 -18.74 17.29
C SER A 43 -3.36 -18.15 16.52
N LEU A 44 -3.57 -17.59 15.31
CA LEU A 44 -2.51 -17.21 14.36
C LEU A 44 -2.07 -15.73 14.42
N ALA A 45 -2.28 -15.02 15.54
CA ALA A 45 -1.52 -13.79 15.73
C ALA A 45 -0.01 -14.10 15.71
N VAL A 46 0.76 -13.28 14.98
CA VAL A 46 2.22 -13.45 14.95
C VAL A 46 2.79 -13.35 16.36
N GLN A 47 3.83 -14.14 16.64
CA GLN A 47 4.50 -14.08 17.93
C GLN A 47 4.98 -12.66 18.22
N LYS A 48 4.68 -12.14 19.42
CA LYS A 48 5.12 -10.82 19.87
C LYS A 48 6.63 -10.72 19.98
N ALA A 49 7.14 -9.51 19.76
CA ALA A 49 8.52 -9.15 20.04
C ALA A 49 8.84 -9.28 21.54
N ALA A 50 10.03 -9.80 21.85
CA ALA A 50 10.59 -9.75 23.19
C ALA A 50 11.34 -8.41 23.37
N CYS A 51 10.82 -7.56 24.23
CA CYS A 51 11.37 -6.21 24.44
C CYS A 51 12.53 -6.23 25.44
N GLY A 52 13.45 -5.28 25.26
CA GLY A 52 14.58 -5.08 26.18
C GLY A 52 14.18 -4.24 27.41
N PRO A 53 15.10 -4.11 28.37
CA PRO A 53 14.81 -3.48 29.67
C PRO A 53 14.54 -1.97 29.61
N ASN A 54 14.99 -1.29 28.54
CA ASN A 54 14.81 0.16 28.36
C ASN A 54 13.66 0.49 27.41
N ASP A 55 12.99 -0.50 26.86
CA ASP A 55 11.86 -0.33 25.98
C ASP A 55 10.59 0.13 26.72
N LYS A 56 9.62 0.62 25.96
CA LYS A 56 8.29 1.01 26.46
C LYS A 56 7.24 0.11 25.79
N PRO A 57 7.09 -1.13 26.24
CA PRO A 57 6.22 -2.09 25.56
C PRO A 57 4.74 -1.71 25.63
N GLU A 58 3.98 -2.25 24.69
CA GLU A 58 2.52 -2.18 24.68
C GLU A 58 1.95 -2.73 25.98
N THR A 59 0.95 -2.05 26.52
CA THR A 59 0.29 -2.41 27.80
C THR A 59 -0.94 -3.28 27.62
N ASP A 60 -1.44 -3.35 26.38
CA ASP A 60 -2.65 -4.07 26.00
C ASP A 60 -2.35 -5.21 24.99
N LEU A 61 -3.27 -5.49 24.06
CA LEU A 61 -3.04 -6.45 22.99
C LEU A 61 -1.99 -5.91 22.02
N GLN A 62 -1.26 -6.83 21.38
CA GLN A 62 -0.35 -6.47 20.29
C GLN A 62 -1.10 -5.64 19.23
N GLY A 63 -0.60 -4.45 18.95
CA GLY A 63 -1.18 -3.50 18.00
C GLY A 63 -2.30 -2.60 18.53
N GLN A 64 -2.75 -2.77 19.78
CA GLN A 64 -3.81 -1.96 20.37
C GLN A 64 -3.28 -0.67 20.98
N VAL A 65 -3.99 0.43 20.75
CA VAL A 65 -3.89 1.66 21.55
C VAL A 65 -5.27 1.92 22.16
N SER A 66 -5.42 1.57 23.44
CA SER A 66 -6.72 1.61 24.11
C SER A 66 -7.27 3.04 24.26
N ALA A 67 -8.59 3.16 24.37
CA ALA A 67 -9.25 4.45 24.65
C ALA A 67 -8.71 5.10 25.92
N ALA A 68 -8.36 4.30 26.92
CA ALA A 68 -7.74 4.80 28.16
C ALA A 68 -6.36 5.44 27.89
N ALA A 69 -5.52 4.80 27.07
CA ALA A 69 -4.22 5.35 26.69
C ALA A 69 -4.35 6.68 25.93
N ARG A 70 -5.33 6.78 25.01
CA ARG A 70 -5.64 8.03 24.27
C ARG A 70 -6.12 9.14 25.21
N THR A 71 -7.05 8.83 26.11
CA THR A 71 -7.60 9.82 27.08
C THR A 71 -6.52 10.34 28.01
N ALA A 72 -5.55 9.51 28.40
CA ALA A 72 -4.42 9.92 29.21
C ALA A 72 -3.33 10.70 28.44
N GLY A 73 -3.50 10.87 27.13
CA GLY A 73 -2.48 11.36 26.19
C GLY A 73 -1.42 10.28 25.94
N PHE A 74 -1.55 9.62 24.80
CA PHE A 74 -0.72 8.48 24.42
C PHE A 74 0.78 8.80 24.51
N LYS A 75 1.53 8.04 25.28
CA LYS A 75 2.96 8.27 25.57
C LYS A 75 3.90 7.58 24.58
N GLY A 76 3.35 6.88 23.58
CA GLY A 76 4.10 6.07 22.63
C GLY A 76 4.50 4.72 23.21
N TYR A 77 4.74 3.78 22.29
CA TYR A 77 5.28 2.45 22.59
C TYR A 77 6.57 2.22 21.80
N SER A 78 7.48 1.47 22.36
CA SER A 78 8.68 1.00 21.63
C SER A 78 9.10 -0.37 22.13
N CYS A 79 9.61 -1.19 21.23
CA CYS A 79 10.21 -2.47 21.51
C CYS A 79 11.34 -2.67 20.50
N ASN A 80 12.58 -2.76 21.00
CA ASN A 80 13.76 -2.93 20.17
C ASN A 80 14.00 -1.85 19.10
N LEU A 81 13.37 -0.68 19.23
CA LEU A 81 13.55 0.51 18.40
C LEU A 81 13.61 1.76 19.26
N GLU A 82 14.53 2.66 18.94
CA GLU A 82 14.66 3.99 19.55
C GLU A 82 14.67 5.09 18.48
N LEU A 83 14.07 6.24 18.79
CA LEU A 83 14.11 7.43 17.93
C LEU A 83 15.50 8.08 18.01
N VAL A 84 16.17 8.21 16.85
CA VAL A 84 17.47 8.84 16.72
C VAL A 84 17.36 10.28 16.23
N GLY A 85 16.49 10.52 15.25
CA GLY A 85 16.30 11.84 14.68
C GLY A 85 14.93 12.00 14.05
N GLN A 86 14.50 13.26 13.93
CA GLN A 86 13.18 13.62 13.41
C GLN A 86 13.25 14.94 12.64
N SER A 87 12.46 15.04 11.57
CA SER A 87 12.12 16.30 10.91
C SER A 87 10.60 16.37 10.77
N LYS A 88 9.93 17.12 11.66
CA LYS A 88 8.48 17.19 11.67
C LYS A 88 7.94 17.89 10.41
N GLY A 89 8.54 19.02 10.03
CA GLY A 89 8.09 19.82 8.87
C GLY A 89 6.60 20.13 8.88
N ASP A 90 5.99 20.03 7.72
CA ASP A 90 4.53 20.21 7.52
C ASP A 90 3.77 18.86 7.57
N GLY A 91 4.31 17.86 8.26
CA GLY A 91 3.77 16.51 8.27
C GLY A 91 4.16 15.70 7.05
N ALA A 92 3.51 14.59 6.82
CA ALA A 92 3.75 13.70 5.69
C ALA A 92 2.45 13.12 5.14
N SER A 93 2.48 12.63 3.90
CA SER A 93 1.39 11.89 3.27
C SER A 93 1.68 10.37 3.28
N TRP A 94 1.23 9.64 2.27
CA TRP A 94 1.18 8.18 2.27
C TRP A 94 2.47 7.50 1.85
N GLN A 95 3.26 8.15 0.99
CA GLN A 95 4.42 7.55 0.33
C GLN A 95 5.72 8.13 0.84
N HIS A 96 6.71 7.26 1.02
CA HIS A 96 8.10 7.60 1.31
C HIS A 96 9.02 6.93 0.30
N ALA A 97 9.76 7.73 -0.44
CA ALA A 97 10.77 7.30 -1.41
C ALA A 97 12.17 7.70 -0.93
N PHE A 98 13.21 6.96 -1.31
CA PHE A 98 14.56 7.23 -0.84
C PHE A 98 15.62 6.88 -1.87
N PHE A 99 16.79 7.52 -1.75
CA PHE A 99 17.94 7.29 -2.62
C PHE A 99 19.26 7.63 -1.90
N GLN A 100 20.31 6.92 -2.21
CA GLN A 100 21.65 7.32 -1.81
C GLN A 100 22.47 7.66 -3.05
N ASP A 101 22.96 8.90 -3.14
CA ASP A 101 23.78 9.33 -4.27
C ASP A 101 25.24 8.87 -4.17
N LYS A 102 26.01 9.11 -5.22
CA LYS A 102 27.42 8.71 -5.31
C LYS A 102 28.32 9.46 -4.32
N ALA A 103 27.89 10.61 -3.82
CA ALA A 103 28.61 11.37 -2.78
C ALA A 103 28.32 10.84 -1.38
N GLY A 104 27.38 9.91 -1.25
CA GLY A 104 26.97 9.30 0.01
C GLY A 104 25.84 10.05 0.71
N HIS A 105 25.24 11.08 0.09
CA HIS A 105 24.07 11.72 0.66
C HIS A 105 22.89 10.74 0.68
N LEU A 106 22.21 10.65 1.81
CA LEU A 106 21.01 9.85 1.97
C LEU A 106 19.79 10.74 1.88
N CYS A 107 19.15 10.72 0.71
CA CYS A 107 17.99 11.52 0.41
C CYS A 107 16.68 10.75 0.61
N ASN A 108 15.69 11.42 1.15
CA ASN A 108 14.36 10.88 1.34
C ASN A 108 13.33 11.88 0.77
N TYR A 109 12.28 11.36 0.15
CA TYR A 109 11.27 12.16 -0.54
C TYR A 109 9.89 11.73 -0.08
N TYR A 110 9.04 12.68 0.28
CA TYR A 110 7.64 12.42 0.63
C TYR A 110 6.81 13.69 0.47
N ASP A 111 5.53 13.54 0.17
CA ASP A 111 4.60 14.67 0.13
C ASP A 111 4.35 15.19 1.55
N THR A 112 4.43 16.50 1.74
CA THR A 112 4.37 17.13 3.06
C THR A 112 3.01 17.01 3.74
N ALA A 113 1.93 17.04 3.07
CA ALA A 113 0.58 16.66 3.46
C ALA A 113 -0.35 17.00 2.32
N SER A 114 -1.28 16.14 2.01
CA SER A 114 -2.12 16.34 0.83
C SER A 114 -3.27 17.32 1.07
N PHE A 115 -3.79 17.90 0.00
CA PHE A 115 -5.10 18.53 -0.16
C PHE A 115 -5.34 19.94 0.38
N THR A 116 -4.48 20.59 1.15
CA THR A 116 -4.82 21.93 1.62
C THR A 116 -3.75 22.96 1.32
N ALA A 117 -4.19 24.17 1.00
CA ALA A 117 -3.33 25.33 0.84
C ALA A 117 -2.77 25.90 2.17
N ASN A 118 -3.04 25.27 3.29
CA ASN A 118 -2.67 25.79 4.62
C ASN A 118 -1.33 25.24 5.13
N ARG A 119 -0.52 24.60 4.28
CA ARG A 119 0.83 24.17 4.57
C ARG A 119 1.80 25.33 4.39
N THR A 120 2.89 25.34 5.15
CA THR A 120 3.97 26.31 4.96
C THR A 120 4.74 26.00 3.67
N HIS A 121 4.96 24.71 3.39
CA HIS A 121 5.63 24.24 2.17
C HIS A 121 4.75 23.21 1.48
N LEU A 122 4.46 23.45 0.22
CA LEU A 122 3.65 22.56 -0.61
C LEU A 122 4.52 21.51 -1.31
N GLY A 123 3.91 20.37 -1.63
CA GLY A 123 4.49 19.34 -2.49
C GLY A 123 5.47 18.42 -1.76
N VAL A 124 6.34 17.81 -2.56
CA VAL A 124 7.30 16.82 -2.08
C VAL A 124 8.51 17.52 -1.46
N VAL A 125 8.82 17.18 -0.21
CA VAL A 125 10.07 17.60 0.45
C VAL A 125 11.18 16.61 0.14
N ALA A 126 12.38 17.11 -0.12
CA ALA A 126 13.63 16.35 -0.08
C ALA A 126 14.30 16.54 1.29
N ILE A 127 14.59 15.44 1.98
CA ILE A 127 15.25 15.41 3.28
C ILE A 127 16.65 14.80 3.11
N ASP A 128 17.68 15.51 3.53
CA ASP A 128 19.01 14.95 3.75
C ASP A 128 19.06 14.28 5.14
N ALA A 129 19.11 12.96 5.16
CA ALA A 129 19.25 12.14 6.35
C ALA A 129 20.64 11.47 6.47
N THR A 130 21.64 12.00 5.80
CA THR A 130 23.04 11.53 5.89
C THR A 130 23.52 11.57 7.33
N ASN A 131 23.12 12.60 8.09
CA ASN A 131 23.21 12.58 9.55
C ASN A 131 21.87 12.08 10.14
N PRO A 132 21.77 10.83 10.59
CA PRO A 132 20.52 10.26 11.07
C PRO A 132 19.92 10.98 12.29
N ALA A 133 20.77 11.64 13.10
CA ALA A 133 20.31 12.38 14.28
C ALA A 133 19.76 13.78 13.94
N LYS A 134 20.01 14.26 12.71
CA LYS A 134 19.59 15.60 12.28
C LYS A 134 19.13 15.59 10.81
N PRO A 135 18.03 14.89 10.48
CA PRO A 135 17.47 14.95 9.14
C PRO A 135 17.03 16.40 8.84
N THR A 136 17.38 16.90 7.66
CA THR A 136 17.22 18.33 7.32
C THR A 136 16.54 18.48 5.96
N PRO A 137 15.45 19.26 5.83
CA PRO A 137 14.89 19.61 4.54
C PRO A 137 15.88 20.38 3.67
N THR A 138 15.97 20.04 2.40
CA THR A 138 16.92 20.64 1.43
C THR A 138 16.23 21.28 0.25
N ALA A 139 15.11 20.73 -0.19
CA ALA A 139 14.30 21.25 -1.29
C ALA A 139 12.83 20.91 -1.11
N TYR A 140 11.96 21.66 -1.79
CA TYR A 140 10.54 21.38 -1.93
C TYR A 140 10.19 21.40 -3.42
N LEU A 141 9.55 20.32 -3.88
CA LEU A 141 9.09 20.17 -5.25
C LEU A 141 7.59 20.49 -5.27
N ASP A 142 7.25 21.69 -5.69
CA ASP A 142 5.89 22.25 -5.68
C ASP A 142 5.24 22.28 -7.06
N THR A 143 5.70 21.43 -7.96
CA THR A 143 5.18 21.28 -9.31
C THR A 143 3.90 20.44 -9.32
N THR A 144 3.17 20.43 -10.42
CA THR A 144 1.78 19.93 -10.45
C THR A 144 1.64 18.47 -9.98
N ALA A 145 2.49 17.54 -10.44
CA ALA A 145 2.41 16.17 -9.96
C ALA A 145 2.95 16.03 -8.53
N MET A 146 3.94 16.83 -8.17
CA MET A 146 4.54 16.78 -6.82
C MET A 146 3.69 17.46 -5.74
N LEU A 147 2.69 18.27 -6.11
CA LEU A 147 1.74 18.83 -5.13
C LEU A 147 0.87 17.76 -4.45
N ASP A 148 0.63 16.65 -5.11
CA ASP A 148 -0.09 15.51 -4.56
C ASP A 148 0.21 14.22 -5.35
N PRO A 149 1.43 13.68 -5.23
CA PRO A 149 1.79 12.42 -5.87
C PRO A 149 1.16 11.21 -5.19
N TRP A 150 0.53 11.42 -4.03
CA TRP A 150 -0.16 10.42 -3.24
C TRP A 150 0.73 9.20 -2.98
N GLU A 151 0.42 8.05 -3.60
CA GLU A 151 1.14 6.79 -3.44
C GLU A 151 2.01 6.42 -4.67
N SER A 152 2.09 7.32 -5.64
CA SER A 152 2.83 7.11 -6.89
C SER A 152 4.29 7.55 -6.85
N LEU A 153 4.73 8.23 -5.77
CA LEU A 153 6.08 8.75 -5.66
C LEU A 153 7.09 7.61 -5.50
N LYS A 154 7.96 7.42 -6.48
CA LYS A 154 8.95 6.32 -6.52
C LYS A 154 10.30 6.80 -7.02
N VAL A 155 11.36 6.08 -6.67
CA VAL A 155 12.70 6.26 -7.23
C VAL A 155 13.04 5.08 -8.13
N ASN A 156 13.54 5.33 -9.33
CA ASN A 156 14.27 4.35 -10.11
C ASN A 156 15.78 4.57 -9.92
N GLU A 157 16.43 3.66 -9.25
CA GLU A 157 17.82 3.78 -8.87
C GLU A 157 18.77 3.54 -10.02
N ARG A 158 18.44 2.64 -10.92
CA ARG A 158 19.29 2.35 -12.07
C ARG A 158 19.50 3.58 -12.94
N ARG A 159 18.46 4.38 -13.12
CA ARG A 159 18.52 5.63 -13.88
C ARG A 159 18.60 6.88 -12.98
N GLN A 160 18.58 6.67 -11.66
CA GLN A 160 18.69 7.75 -10.67
C GLN A 160 17.64 8.83 -10.92
N MET A 161 16.38 8.41 -11.02
CA MET A 161 15.21 9.27 -11.27
C MET A 161 14.21 9.15 -10.14
N LEU A 162 13.67 10.28 -9.72
CA LEU A 162 12.45 10.37 -8.91
C LEU A 162 11.28 10.64 -9.84
N GLY A 163 10.11 10.05 -9.59
CA GLY A 163 8.92 10.30 -10.38
C GLY A 163 7.63 10.02 -9.63
N GLY A 164 6.56 10.62 -10.12
CA GLY A 164 5.21 10.44 -9.60
C GLY A 164 4.17 11.01 -10.53
N VAL A 165 2.93 10.57 -10.39
CA VAL A 165 1.76 11.07 -11.12
C VAL A 165 0.88 11.89 -10.18
N ASN A 166 0.17 12.86 -10.71
CA ASN A 166 -0.81 13.60 -9.93
C ASN A 166 -2.03 12.72 -9.62
N ALA A 167 -2.28 12.44 -8.35
CA ALA A 167 -3.42 11.67 -7.89
C ALA A 167 -4.66 12.54 -7.67
N LEU A 168 -4.51 13.84 -7.59
CA LEU A 168 -5.59 14.76 -7.28
C LEU A 168 -6.60 14.85 -8.43
N ASN A 169 -7.67 14.13 -8.30
CA ASN A 169 -8.97 14.21 -8.99
C ASN A 169 -9.05 15.13 -10.23
N GLY A 170 -8.10 15.04 -11.16
CA GLY A 170 -8.24 15.63 -12.47
C GLY A 170 -8.14 17.15 -12.53
N ASN A 171 -7.24 17.74 -11.79
CA ASN A 171 -6.96 19.18 -11.87
C ASN A 171 -6.21 19.60 -13.14
N GLY A 172 -5.96 18.64 -14.07
CA GLY A 172 -5.52 18.96 -15.42
C GLY A 172 -4.13 19.56 -15.52
N GLY A 173 -3.18 19.02 -14.78
CA GLY A 173 -1.75 19.35 -14.90
C GLY A 173 -0.98 18.28 -15.65
N PRO A 174 0.36 18.37 -15.77
CA PRO A 174 1.18 17.26 -16.20
C PRO A 174 0.95 16.11 -15.24
N GLU A 175 0.56 14.98 -15.81
CA GLU A 175 0.12 13.83 -15.02
C GLU A 175 1.30 12.98 -14.52
N LEU A 176 2.42 13.00 -15.20
CA LEU A 176 3.67 12.38 -14.79
C LEU A 176 4.79 13.43 -14.78
N GLU A 177 5.48 13.54 -13.67
CA GLU A 177 6.72 14.31 -13.57
C GLU A 177 7.88 13.42 -13.17
N LEU A 178 9.04 13.65 -13.82
CA LEU A 178 10.30 12.95 -13.59
C LEU A 178 11.39 13.95 -13.25
N PHE A 179 12.22 13.59 -12.29
CA PHE A 179 13.35 14.39 -11.81
C PHE A 179 14.63 13.59 -11.86
N ASP A 180 15.71 14.22 -12.31
CA ASP A 180 17.07 13.70 -12.18
C ASP A 180 17.57 13.88 -10.75
N ILE A 181 18.04 12.81 -10.13
CA ILE A 181 18.66 12.77 -8.82
C ILE A 181 20.08 12.18 -8.87
N SER A 182 20.67 12.11 -10.08
CA SER A 182 21.98 11.49 -10.32
C SER A 182 23.16 12.36 -9.87
N GLY A 183 22.95 13.66 -9.77
CA GLY A 183 23.90 14.60 -9.25
C GLY A 183 23.89 14.66 -7.72
N ASP A 184 23.41 15.76 -7.19
CA ASP A 184 23.13 15.91 -5.75
C ASP A 184 21.65 15.59 -5.49
N CYS A 185 21.38 14.45 -4.91
CA CYS A 185 20.01 13.96 -4.69
C CYS A 185 19.19 14.84 -3.74
N ARG A 186 19.84 15.76 -3.02
CA ARG A 186 19.19 16.74 -2.15
C ARG A 186 18.47 17.85 -2.92
N PHE A 187 18.76 17.99 -4.22
CA PHE A 187 18.24 19.02 -5.10
C PHE A 187 17.78 18.42 -6.44
N PRO A 188 16.67 17.65 -6.47
CA PRO A 188 16.16 17.03 -7.68
C PRO A 188 15.92 18.01 -8.82
N GLN A 189 16.31 17.66 -10.04
CA GLN A 189 16.19 18.51 -11.23
C GLN A 189 15.09 18.00 -12.16
N MET A 190 14.08 18.80 -12.44
CA MET A 190 12.95 18.39 -13.31
C MET A 190 13.43 18.03 -14.72
N LEU A 191 12.98 16.90 -15.23
CA LEU A 191 13.25 16.39 -16.59
C LEU A 191 12.07 16.60 -17.54
N THR A 192 10.85 16.37 -17.10
CA THR A 192 9.65 16.39 -17.94
C THR A 192 9.19 17.79 -18.35
N GLY A 193 9.62 18.83 -17.64
CA GLY A 193 9.12 20.20 -17.86
C GLY A 193 7.62 20.33 -17.58
N ASN A 194 7.04 21.48 -17.95
CA ASN A 194 5.61 21.76 -17.74
C ASN A 194 4.76 21.13 -18.86
N GLN A 195 4.75 19.83 -18.99
CA GLN A 195 3.92 19.14 -19.96
C GLN A 195 2.51 18.93 -19.38
N VAL A 196 1.51 19.22 -20.20
CA VAL A 196 0.11 18.89 -19.90
C VAL A 196 -0.26 17.61 -20.63
N GLY A 197 -0.43 16.50 -19.91
CA GLY A 197 -0.74 15.20 -20.49
C GLY A 197 0.46 14.47 -21.09
N LEU A 198 0.22 13.32 -21.69
CA LEU A 198 1.22 12.46 -22.33
C LEU A 198 0.96 12.36 -23.84
N ASP A 199 2.02 12.33 -24.64
CA ASP A 199 1.93 12.07 -26.08
C ASP A 199 1.57 10.60 -26.31
N ASP A 200 0.46 10.31 -26.99
CA ASP A 200 0.01 8.97 -27.36
C ASP A 200 0.71 8.41 -28.63
N GLY A 201 1.69 9.15 -29.14
CA GLY A 201 2.40 8.81 -30.38
C GLY A 201 1.70 9.31 -31.64
N THR A 202 0.52 9.93 -31.53
CA THR A 202 -0.19 10.59 -32.66
C THR A 202 0.11 12.08 -32.74
N GLY A 203 0.89 12.62 -31.79
CA GLY A 203 1.12 14.06 -31.61
C GLY A 203 0.00 14.76 -30.84
N GLN A 204 -0.97 14.00 -30.34
CA GLN A 204 -2.02 14.52 -29.46
C GLN A 204 -1.73 14.11 -28.01
N PHE A 205 -1.90 15.03 -27.09
CA PHE A 205 -1.84 14.71 -25.67
C PHE A 205 -3.04 13.86 -25.28
N VAL A 206 -2.78 12.70 -24.69
CA VAL A 206 -3.82 11.84 -24.12
C VAL A 206 -4.45 12.54 -22.93
N ALA A 207 -5.74 12.31 -22.75
CA ALA A 207 -6.43 12.71 -21.54
C ALA A 207 -5.66 12.23 -20.31
N ALA A 208 -5.59 13.08 -19.32
CA ALA A 208 -4.88 12.94 -18.06
C ALA A 208 -4.78 11.50 -17.54
N VAL A 209 -3.57 11.01 -17.33
CA VAL A 209 -3.29 9.75 -16.63
C VAL A 209 -3.54 9.98 -15.15
N ARG A 210 -4.73 9.65 -14.69
CA ARG A 210 -5.05 9.73 -13.27
C ARG A 210 -4.48 8.52 -12.55
N GLY A 211 -3.31 8.68 -11.96
CA GLY A 211 -2.70 7.65 -11.13
C GLY A 211 -3.12 7.79 -9.67
N HIS A 212 -3.31 6.68 -8.98
CA HIS A 212 -3.43 6.61 -7.52
C HIS A 212 -2.10 6.14 -6.94
N GLU A 213 -1.60 5.02 -7.44
CA GLU A 213 -0.26 4.52 -7.22
C GLU A 213 0.46 4.34 -8.55
N GLY A 214 1.74 4.07 -8.53
CA GLY A 214 2.53 3.76 -9.71
C GLY A 214 3.89 3.20 -9.34
N ASN A 215 4.58 2.63 -10.32
CA ASN A 215 5.93 2.13 -10.12
C ASN A 215 6.74 2.12 -11.43
N PHE A 216 8.06 2.21 -11.29
CA PHE A 216 8.98 2.02 -12.41
C PHE A 216 9.14 0.54 -12.75
N ALA A 217 9.30 0.20 -14.03
CA ALA A 217 10.01 -1.01 -14.39
C ALA A 217 11.47 -0.90 -13.90
N PRO A 218 12.10 -1.99 -13.45
CA PRO A 218 13.45 -1.92 -12.87
C PRO A 218 14.53 -1.38 -13.81
N ASP A 219 14.35 -1.51 -15.13
CA ASP A 219 15.25 -0.94 -16.14
C ASP A 219 15.12 0.60 -16.24
N GLY A 220 14.07 1.19 -15.66
CA GLY A 220 13.78 2.61 -15.70
C GLY A 220 13.31 3.13 -17.06
N LEU A 221 12.86 2.25 -17.95
CA LEU A 221 12.39 2.64 -19.27
C LEU A 221 10.86 2.73 -19.37
N THR A 222 10.13 2.19 -18.37
CA THR A 222 8.67 2.29 -18.26
C THR A 222 8.29 2.74 -16.86
N TYR A 223 7.33 3.65 -16.78
CA TYR A 223 6.56 3.92 -15.57
C TYR A 223 5.15 3.37 -15.73
N TYR A 224 4.67 2.61 -14.77
CA TYR A 224 3.31 2.08 -14.74
C TYR A 224 2.49 2.90 -13.75
N ALA A 225 1.48 3.62 -14.24
CA ALA A 225 0.51 4.31 -13.38
C ALA A 225 -0.73 3.45 -13.21
N ALA A 226 -1.23 3.38 -11.98
CA ALA A 226 -2.43 2.64 -11.60
C ALA A 226 -3.58 3.59 -11.28
N ASN A 227 -4.73 3.39 -11.92
CA ASN A 227 -5.93 4.18 -11.68
C ASN A 227 -6.93 3.39 -10.83
N LEU A 228 -7.08 3.78 -9.58
CA LEU A 228 -7.96 3.12 -8.61
C LEU A 228 -9.43 3.13 -9.04
N GLY A 229 -9.92 4.27 -9.54
CA GLY A 229 -11.34 4.44 -9.85
C GLY A 229 -11.84 3.58 -11.00
N ALA A 230 -11.04 3.48 -12.07
CA ALA A 230 -11.41 2.81 -13.31
C ALA A 230 -10.78 1.41 -13.47
N GLY A 231 -9.84 1.02 -12.63
CA GLY A 231 -9.10 -0.25 -12.76
C GLY A 231 -8.13 -0.27 -13.94
N TYR A 232 -7.60 0.89 -14.35
CA TYR A 232 -6.69 1.00 -15.48
C TYR A 232 -5.23 0.98 -15.05
N ILE A 233 -4.39 0.37 -15.88
CA ILE A 233 -2.93 0.43 -15.79
C ILE A 233 -2.41 1.08 -17.07
N TYR A 234 -1.61 2.12 -16.90
CA TYR A 234 -1.01 2.90 -17.98
C TYR A 234 0.49 2.62 -18.07
N PRO A 235 0.97 1.85 -19.06
CA PRO A 235 2.39 1.71 -19.31
C PRO A 235 2.92 2.92 -20.09
N ILE A 236 3.76 3.71 -19.46
CA ILE A 236 4.30 4.96 -19.99
C ILE A 236 5.76 4.75 -20.35
N ASP A 237 6.13 4.94 -21.61
CA ASP A 237 7.53 4.96 -22.05
C ASP A 237 8.23 6.22 -21.55
N ILE A 238 9.26 6.03 -20.77
CA ILE A 238 10.13 7.06 -20.22
C ILE A 238 11.59 6.86 -20.63
N SER A 239 11.81 6.12 -21.72
CA SER A 239 13.16 5.95 -22.29
C SER A 239 13.80 7.30 -22.61
N ASN A 240 13.00 8.25 -23.11
CA ASN A 240 13.32 9.67 -23.10
C ASN A 240 12.51 10.37 -21.99
N PRO A 241 13.11 10.63 -20.81
CA PRO A 241 12.38 11.17 -19.68
C PRO A 241 11.90 12.60 -19.88
N THR A 242 12.42 13.33 -20.88
CA THR A 242 11.95 14.69 -21.21
C THR A 242 10.73 14.67 -22.12
N LYS A 243 10.38 13.50 -22.68
CA LYS A 243 9.23 13.32 -23.59
C LYS A 243 8.56 11.96 -23.34
N PRO A 244 7.93 11.77 -22.18
CA PRO A 244 7.17 10.54 -21.89
C PRO A 244 6.05 10.35 -22.91
N LYS A 245 5.76 9.08 -23.26
CA LYS A 245 4.65 8.74 -24.16
C LYS A 245 3.99 7.42 -23.76
N MET A 246 2.74 7.25 -24.12
CA MET A 246 2.04 5.99 -23.90
C MET A 246 2.60 4.88 -24.80
N LEU A 247 2.82 3.68 -24.23
CA LEU A 247 3.16 2.49 -25.02
C LEU A 247 1.94 1.81 -25.61
N THR A 248 0.80 1.94 -24.93
CA THR A 248 -0.53 1.53 -25.36
C THR A 248 -1.54 2.41 -24.63
N GLN A 249 -2.82 2.41 -25.03
CA GLN A 249 -3.80 3.28 -24.39
C GLN A 249 -3.85 3.03 -22.86
N TYR A 250 -4.26 1.85 -22.46
CA TYR A 250 -4.27 1.35 -21.09
C TYR A 250 -4.70 -0.12 -21.11
N PHE A 251 -4.43 -0.80 -20.02
CA PHE A 251 -4.95 -2.13 -19.76
C PHE A 251 -6.05 -2.03 -18.70
N THR A 252 -7.21 -2.64 -18.96
CA THR A 252 -8.27 -2.78 -17.98
C THR A 252 -8.08 -4.08 -17.22
N ALA A 253 -7.77 -3.98 -15.93
CA ALA A 253 -7.65 -5.13 -15.06
C ALA A 253 -9.02 -5.79 -14.77
N PRO A 254 -9.06 -7.09 -14.46
CA PRO A 254 -10.32 -7.77 -14.10
C PRO A 254 -10.90 -7.32 -12.74
N GLY A 255 -10.31 -6.32 -12.10
CA GLY A 255 -10.77 -5.73 -10.84
C GLY A 255 -10.27 -4.29 -10.72
N ARG A 256 -10.57 -3.64 -9.59
CA ARG A 256 -10.01 -2.32 -9.29
C ARG A 256 -8.53 -2.46 -8.96
N VAL A 257 -7.71 -1.57 -9.48
CA VAL A 257 -6.26 -1.57 -9.26
C VAL A 257 -5.93 -0.52 -8.21
N HIS A 258 -5.28 -0.92 -7.11
CA HIS A 258 -4.73 0.04 -6.16
C HIS A 258 -3.26 0.29 -6.47
N GLY A 259 -2.40 -0.66 -6.11
CA GLY A 259 -0.98 -0.58 -6.33
C GLY A 259 -0.41 -1.75 -7.14
N LEU A 260 0.84 -1.63 -7.53
CA LEU A 260 1.51 -2.66 -8.30
C LEU A 260 3.03 -2.67 -8.07
N ASN A 261 3.63 -3.85 -8.25
CA ASN A 261 5.07 -4.00 -8.32
C ASN A 261 5.46 -4.77 -9.58
N ILE A 262 6.67 -4.50 -10.09
CA ILE A 262 7.17 -5.10 -11.34
C ILE A 262 8.30 -6.06 -11.01
N SER A 263 8.33 -7.23 -11.70
CA SER A 263 9.44 -8.18 -11.57
C SER A 263 10.77 -7.59 -12.02
N ASP A 264 11.89 -8.11 -11.52
CA ASP A 264 13.22 -7.59 -11.84
C ASP A 264 13.58 -7.61 -13.34
N ASP A 265 12.96 -8.52 -14.11
CA ASP A 265 13.11 -8.61 -15.57
C ASP A 265 12.07 -7.76 -16.34
N GLY A 266 11.13 -7.12 -15.65
CA GLY A 266 10.07 -6.31 -16.24
C GLY A 266 8.93 -7.10 -16.89
N ASN A 267 8.95 -8.43 -16.83
CA ASN A 267 8.02 -9.29 -17.58
C ASN A 267 6.73 -9.61 -16.82
N ARG A 268 6.66 -9.27 -15.53
CA ARG A 268 5.49 -9.46 -14.68
C ARG A 268 5.12 -8.18 -13.93
N ALA A 269 3.82 -7.97 -13.75
CA ALA A 269 3.30 -7.04 -12.76
C ALA A 269 2.44 -7.81 -11.74
N TYR A 270 2.71 -7.56 -10.48
CA TYR A 270 1.93 -8.05 -9.35
C TYR A 270 1.06 -6.89 -8.87
N VAL A 271 -0.24 -7.04 -8.94
CA VAL A 271 -1.20 -5.94 -8.82
C VAL A 271 -2.13 -6.19 -7.64
N ALA A 272 -2.21 -5.23 -6.74
CA ALA A 272 -3.22 -5.24 -5.68
C ALA A 272 -4.60 -4.95 -6.26
N SER A 273 -5.49 -5.95 -6.20
CA SER A 273 -6.88 -5.84 -6.65
C SER A 273 -7.75 -5.36 -5.51
N LEU A 274 -7.97 -4.05 -5.45
CA LEU A 274 -8.82 -3.44 -4.43
C LEU A 274 -10.25 -3.97 -4.56
N GLY A 275 -10.70 -4.70 -3.56
CA GLY A 275 -12.02 -5.29 -3.54
C GLY A 275 -12.56 -5.41 -2.12
N ASN A 276 -13.69 -6.08 -2.01
CA ASN A 276 -14.33 -6.39 -0.75
C ASN A 276 -14.20 -7.89 -0.47
N GLY A 277 -13.73 -8.23 0.71
CA GLY A 277 -13.78 -9.56 1.28
C GLY A 277 -14.82 -9.64 2.40
N GLY A 278 -14.97 -10.81 3.02
CA GLY A 278 -15.78 -11.04 4.22
C GLY A 278 -17.20 -10.50 4.19
N PRO A 279 -17.80 -10.27 5.36
CA PRO A 279 -19.15 -9.73 5.51
C PRO A 279 -19.16 -8.20 5.42
N ASN A 280 -18.44 -7.61 4.47
CA ASN A 280 -18.49 -6.17 4.23
C ASN A 280 -19.92 -5.76 3.84
N PRO A 281 -20.54 -4.77 4.52
CA PRO A 281 -21.89 -4.32 4.19
C PRO A 281 -22.01 -3.76 2.77
N ALA A 282 -20.93 -3.36 2.11
CA ALA A 282 -20.93 -2.95 0.71
C ALA A 282 -20.91 -4.14 -0.27
N ARG A 283 -20.66 -5.36 0.21
CA ARG A 283 -20.69 -6.57 -0.61
C ARG A 283 -22.07 -7.18 -0.60
N VAL A 284 -22.61 -7.45 -1.79
CA VAL A 284 -23.90 -8.18 -1.91
C VAL A 284 -23.73 -9.59 -1.37
N ALA A 285 -24.64 -10.02 -0.50
CA ALA A 285 -24.63 -11.36 0.07
C ALA A 285 -24.56 -12.42 -1.05
N GLY A 286 -23.67 -13.39 -0.91
CA GLY A 286 -23.44 -14.46 -1.90
C GLY A 286 -22.57 -14.08 -3.10
N SER A 287 -22.11 -12.82 -3.21
CA SER A 287 -21.12 -12.46 -4.23
C SER A 287 -19.72 -12.97 -3.85
N PRO A 288 -18.89 -13.42 -4.81
CA PRO A 288 -17.53 -13.84 -4.54
C PRO A 288 -16.69 -12.67 -4.01
N ALA A 289 -15.62 -12.98 -3.27
CA ALA A 289 -14.60 -12.00 -2.92
C ALA A 289 -13.95 -11.44 -4.19
N THR A 290 -13.59 -10.15 -4.12
CA THR A 290 -12.88 -9.47 -5.21
C THR A 290 -11.57 -8.85 -4.71
N ASN A 291 -11.31 -8.93 -3.41
CA ASN A 291 -10.08 -8.47 -2.78
C ASN A 291 -8.98 -9.50 -2.98
N GLY A 292 -7.83 -9.08 -3.50
CA GLY A 292 -6.79 -10.05 -3.79
C GLY A 292 -5.58 -9.51 -4.56
N MET A 293 -4.94 -10.40 -5.30
CA MET A 293 -3.80 -10.08 -6.15
C MET A 293 -4.02 -10.61 -7.57
N ILE A 294 -3.64 -9.81 -8.56
CA ILE A 294 -3.62 -10.18 -9.98
C ILE A 294 -2.16 -10.27 -10.42
N ILE A 295 -1.79 -11.35 -11.12
CA ILE A 295 -0.49 -11.48 -11.79
C ILE A 295 -0.69 -11.24 -13.28
N LEU A 296 0.07 -10.29 -13.84
CA LEU A 296 0.01 -9.89 -15.23
C LEU A 296 1.31 -10.22 -15.96
N ASP A 297 1.19 -10.64 -17.21
CA ASP A 297 2.30 -10.73 -18.17
C ASP A 297 2.46 -9.36 -18.85
N THR A 298 3.59 -8.71 -18.60
CA THR A 298 3.98 -7.42 -19.17
C THR A 298 5.13 -7.55 -20.17
N SER A 299 5.50 -8.76 -20.57
CA SER A 299 6.67 -9.05 -21.41
C SER A 299 6.66 -8.31 -22.74
N GLN A 300 5.48 -8.12 -23.35
CA GLN A 300 5.36 -7.38 -24.60
C GLN A 300 5.60 -5.87 -24.42
N VAL A 301 5.20 -5.31 -23.27
CA VAL A 301 5.51 -3.93 -22.91
C VAL A 301 7.01 -3.80 -22.67
N GLN A 302 7.60 -4.73 -21.91
CA GLN A 302 9.04 -4.75 -21.63
C GLN A 302 9.89 -4.87 -22.92
N ALA A 303 9.46 -5.70 -23.86
CA ALA A 303 10.13 -5.88 -25.14
C ALA A 303 9.87 -4.74 -26.15
N ARG A 304 9.06 -3.73 -25.81
CA ARG A 304 8.74 -2.60 -26.71
C ARG A 304 8.19 -3.03 -28.07
N ILE A 305 7.43 -4.13 -28.15
CA ILE A 305 6.82 -4.52 -29.42
C ILE A 305 5.73 -3.51 -29.83
N ALA A 306 5.43 -3.44 -31.10
CA ALA A 306 4.36 -2.59 -31.60
C ALA A 306 3.00 -3.07 -31.06
N ASN A 307 2.19 -2.15 -30.50
CA ASN A 307 0.88 -2.43 -29.89
C ASN A 307 0.95 -3.54 -28.81
N PRO A 308 1.76 -3.38 -27.76
CA PRO A 308 1.97 -4.42 -26.76
C PRO A 308 0.66 -4.74 -26.03
N GLN A 309 0.46 -6.01 -25.72
CA GLN A 309 -0.67 -6.49 -24.95
C GLN A 309 -0.21 -6.94 -23.57
N ILE A 310 -0.95 -6.55 -22.54
CA ILE A 310 -0.83 -7.07 -21.17
C ILE A 310 -1.86 -8.19 -21.01
N LYS A 311 -1.47 -9.31 -20.39
CA LYS A 311 -2.34 -10.48 -20.22
C LYS A 311 -2.42 -10.87 -18.74
N VAL A 312 -3.58 -11.36 -18.30
CA VAL A 312 -3.75 -11.97 -16.98
C VAL A 312 -3.09 -13.35 -16.98
N VAL A 313 -2.19 -13.60 -16.03
CA VAL A 313 -1.61 -14.92 -15.76
C VAL A 313 -2.49 -15.66 -14.77
N SER A 314 -2.80 -15.03 -13.64
CA SER A 314 -3.67 -15.60 -12.61
C SER A 314 -4.26 -14.51 -11.71
N VAL A 315 -5.26 -14.91 -10.92
CA VAL A 315 -5.89 -14.09 -9.88
C VAL A 315 -6.04 -14.96 -8.63
N ILE A 316 -5.66 -14.42 -7.48
CA ILE A 316 -5.95 -15.01 -6.16
C ILE A 316 -6.76 -14.01 -5.35
N VAL A 317 -7.84 -14.47 -4.70
CA VAL A 317 -8.74 -13.65 -3.87
C VAL A 317 -8.91 -14.28 -2.50
N TRP A 318 -9.32 -13.48 -1.52
CA TRP A 318 -9.60 -13.92 -0.16
C TRP A 318 -10.75 -13.13 0.48
N ASP A 319 -11.44 -13.80 1.41
CA ASP A 319 -12.60 -13.25 2.12
C ASP A 319 -12.23 -12.53 3.43
N ASP A 320 -11.11 -12.87 4.03
CA ASP A 320 -10.69 -12.32 5.32
C ASP A 320 -9.89 -11.02 5.21
N GLY A 321 -10.14 -10.24 4.18
CA GLY A 321 -9.50 -8.97 3.88
C GLY A 321 -10.37 -8.04 3.06
N GLY A 322 -9.90 -6.83 2.89
CA GLY A 322 -10.52 -5.81 2.04
C GLY A 322 -9.56 -4.63 1.84
N GLY A 323 -9.71 -3.95 0.71
CA GLY A 323 -8.81 -2.85 0.38
C GLY A 323 -7.38 -3.31 0.11
N ALA A 324 -7.19 -4.32 -0.75
CA ALA A 324 -5.86 -4.73 -1.20
C ALA A 324 -5.11 -3.52 -1.75
N GLN A 325 -4.00 -3.15 -1.10
CA GLN A 325 -3.35 -1.86 -1.29
C GLN A 325 -2.03 -2.01 -2.05
N HIS A 326 -1.09 -2.82 -1.54
CA HIS A 326 0.28 -2.88 -2.06
C HIS A 326 0.80 -4.31 -2.17
N VAL A 327 1.68 -4.57 -3.14
CA VAL A 327 2.35 -5.87 -3.34
C VAL A 327 3.85 -5.67 -3.42
N ILE A 328 4.61 -6.56 -2.79
CA ILE A 328 6.06 -6.64 -2.92
C ILE A 328 6.40 -8.03 -3.46
N ASN A 329 7.04 -8.14 -4.63
CA ASN A 329 7.64 -9.39 -5.08
C ASN A 329 9.06 -9.52 -4.51
N THR A 330 9.37 -10.66 -3.94
CA THR A 330 10.65 -10.88 -3.24
C THR A 330 11.09 -12.36 -3.30
N VAL A 331 12.34 -12.59 -2.96
CA VAL A 331 12.90 -13.93 -2.78
C VAL A 331 13.21 -14.15 -1.30
N ILE A 332 12.76 -15.29 -0.75
CA ILE A 332 13.11 -15.72 0.62
C ILE A 332 13.69 -17.13 0.50
N ASN A 333 14.92 -17.33 0.97
CA ASN A 333 15.61 -18.63 0.90
C ASN A 333 15.62 -19.24 -0.51
N GLY A 334 15.82 -18.40 -1.55
CA GLY A 334 15.90 -18.85 -2.95
C GLY A 334 14.55 -19.17 -3.60
N LYS A 335 13.41 -18.89 -2.96
CA LYS A 335 12.06 -19.13 -3.47
C LYS A 335 11.30 -17.82 -3.66
N ASN A 336 10.50 -17.72 -4.72
CA ASN A 336 9.75 -16.52 -5.05
C ASN A 336 8.46 -16.38 -4.22
N TYR A 337 8.26 -15.20 -3.66
CA TYR A 337 7.07 -14.83 -2.90
C TYR A 337 6.55 -13.46 -3.32
N ALA A 338 5.25 -13.24 -3.15
CA ALA A 338 4.65 -11.92 -3.09
C ALA A 338 4.20 -11.65 -1.65
N ILE A 339 4.45 -10.44 -1.15
CA ILE A 339 3.90 -9.98 0.12
C ILE A 339 2.81 -8.97 -0.23
N GLN A 340 1.57 -9.35 0.03
CA GLN A 340 0.40 -8.52 -0.23
C GLN A 340 -0.06 -7.86 1.06
N VAL A 341 -0.35 -6.57 0.99
CA VAL A 341 -0.87 -5.78 2.12
C VAL A 341 -2.27 -5.29 1.78
N ASP A 342 -3.17 -5.42 2.73
CA ASP A 342 -4.52 -4.85 2.67
C ASP A 342 -4.64 -3.69 3.68
N GLU A 343 -5.42 -2.65 3.37
CA GLU A 343 -5.53 -1.45 4.21
C GLU A 343 -6.86 -1.33 4.97
N ALA A 344 -7.91 -2.02 4.52
CA ALA A 344 -9.28 -1.73 4.95
C ALA A 344 -9.97 -2.80 5.80
N GLY A 345 -9.47 -4.01 5.89
CA GLY A 345 -10.11 -5.09 6.62
C GLY A 345 -11.37 -5.67 5.97
N SER A 346 -11.83 -6.79 6.51
CA SER A 346 -13.07 -7.44 6.05
C SER A 346 -14.30 -6.56 6.24
N GLY A 347 -14.27 -5.65 7.19
CA GLY A 347 -15.33 -4.69 7.48
C GLY A 347 -15.28 -3.41 6.65
N GLY A 348 -14.25 -3.20 5.82
CA GLY A 348 -13.99 -1.91 5.18
C GLY A 348 -13.60 -0.84 6.21
N ASN A 349 -13.88 0.43 5.90
CA ASN A 349 -13.43 1.59 6.67
C ASN A 349 -14.59 2.29 7.43
N SER A 350 -15.44 1.54 8.11
CA SER A 350 -16.54 2.12 8.88
C SER A 350 -16.82 1.35 10.16
N ALA A 351 -17.31 2.05 11.19
CA ALA A 351 -17.68 1.42 12.47
C ALA A 351 -18.72 0.30 12.31
N ALA A 352 -19.69 0.48 11.42
CA ALA A 352 -20.69 -0.55 11.12
C ALA A 352 -20.05 -1.78 10.44
N GLY A 353 -19.12 -1.56 9.54
CA GLY A 353 -18.38 -2.62 8.86
C GLY A 353 -17.48 -3.41 9.82
N TRP A 354 -16.74 -2.74 10.69
CA TRP A 354 -15.92 -3.41 11.70
C TRP A 354 -16.75 -4.27 12.64
N ALA A 355 -17.89 -3.73 13.13
CA ALA A 355 -18.82 -4.50 13.95
C ALA A 355 -19.39 -5.71 13.21
N ALA A 356 -19.75 -5.57 11.93
CA ALA A 356 -20.25 -6.67 11.10
C ALA A 356 -19.19 -7.75 10.88
N ALA A 357 -17.94 -7.36 10.58
CA ALA A 357 -16.83 -8.30 10.45
C ALA A 357 -16.61 -9.09 11.73
N CYS A 358 -16.54 -8.40 12.87
CA CYS A 358 -16.43 -9.02 14.19
C CYS A 358 -17.57 -10.00 14.49
N ALA A 359 -18.83 -9.61 14.22
CA ALA A 359 -19.99 -10.46 14.45
C ALA A 359 -19.99 -11.73 13.58
N ALA A 360 -19.34 -11.67 12.42
CA ALA A 360 -19.19 -12.79 11.51
C ALA A 360 -17.88 -13.58 11.71
N ASN A 361 -17.13 -13.27 12.76
CA ASN A 361 -15.83 -13.89 13.09
C ASN A 361 -14.75 -13.70 12.01
N PHE A 362 -14.73 -12.52 11.38
CA PHE A 362 -13.67 -12.10 10.45
C PHE A 362 -12.81 -10.98 11.04
N PRO A 363 -11.53 -10.86 10.65
CA PRO A 363 -10.68 -9.76 11.06
C PRO A 363 -11.27 -8.43 10.61
N ALA A 364 -11.49 -7.50 11.54
CA ALA A 364 -12.03 -6.20 11.21
C ALA A 364 -10.98 -5.26 10.58
N TRP A 365 -9.70 -5.49 10.90
CA TRP A 365 -8.55 -4.71 10.42
C TRP A 365 -7.54 -5.58 9.70
N GLN A 366 -6.64 -4.95 8.94
CA GLN A 366 -5.83 -5.67 7.99
C GLN A 366 -4.35 -5.82 8.33
N PHE A 367 -3.75 -6.77 7.62
CA PHE A 367 -2.40 -7.25 7.80
C PHE A 367 -1.78 -7.66 6.47
N ALA A 368 -0.46 -7.88 6.46
CA ALA A 368 0.24 -8.43 5.32
C ALA A 368 0.05 -9.95 5.22
N ARG A 369 0.10 -10.48 3.98
CA ARG A 369 0.11 -11.91 3.66
C ARG A 369 1.35 -12.25 2.86
N ILE A 370 1.97 -13.40 3.16
CA ILE A 370 3.03 -13.97 2.34
C ILE A 370 2.39 -15.00 1.41
N ILE A 371 2.58 -14.83 0.11
CA ILE A 371 2.00 -15.65 -0.96
C ILE A 371 3.13 -16.31 -1.73
N ASP A 372 3.10 -17.63 -1.85
CA ASP A 372 4.00 -18.38 -2.71
C ASP A 372 3.62 -18.16 -4.16
N ILE A 373 4.54 -17.65 -4.97
CA ILE A 373 4.40 -17.41 -6.39
C ILE A 373 5.41 -18.21 -7.23
N SER A 374 5.94 -19.31 -6.68
CA SER A 374 6.87 -20.18 -7.41
C SER A 374 6.22 -20.78 -8.67
N ASP A 375 4.92 -21.04 -8.63
CA ASP A 375 4.06 -21.26 -9.80
C ASP A 375 3.08 -20.09 -9.90
N GLU A 376 3.39 -19.12 -10.75
CA GLU A 376 2.56 -17.92 -10.92
C GLU A 376 1.15 -18.21 -11.45
N THR A 377 0.90 -19.40 -11.97
CA THR A 377 -0.44 -19.82 -12.41
C THR A 377 -1.30 -20.35 -11.27
N LYS A 378 -0.68 -20.64 -10.10
CA LYS A 378 -1.33 -21.19 -8.90
C LYS A 378 -0.76 -20.59 -7.62
N PRO A 379 -0.83 -19.27 -7.44
CA PRO A 379 -0.34 -18.64 -6.21
C PRO A 379 -1.11 -19.15 -5.00
N SER A 380 -0.44 -19.25 -3.84
CA SER A 380 -1.06 -19.74 -2.61
C SER A 380 -0.59 -18.97 -1.37
N ILE A 381 -1.51 -18.67 -0.44
CA ILE A 381 -1.19 -17.99 0.81
C ILE A 381 -0.41 -18.94 1.71
N VAL A 382 0.77 -18.51 2.18
CA VAL A 382 1.65 -19.26 3.07
C VAL A 382 1.43 -18.88 4.54
N SER A 383 1.29 -17.56 4.80
CA SER A 383 1.07 -17.04 6.14
C SER A 383 0.38 -15.67 6.13
N LYS A 384 -0.15 -15.31 7.29
CA LYS A 384 -0.85 -14.05 7.58
C LYS A 384 -0.17 -13.38 8.77
N LEU A 385 0.21 -12.10 8.64
CA LEU A 385 0.91 -11.36 9.70
C LEU A 385 -0.11 -10.59 10.55
N MET A 386 -1.06 -11.31 11.15
CA MET A 386 -2.12 -10.74 11.97
C MET A 386 -1.61 -10.37 13.37
N LEU A 387 -1.99 -9.21 13.89
CA LEU A 387 -1.74 -8.80 15.27
C LEU A 387 -2.88 -9.26 16.19
N GLU A 388 -2.61 -9.40 17.50
CA GLU A 388 -3.65 -9.85 18.45
C GLU A 388 -4.90 -8.95 18.46
N ALA A 389 -4.74 -7.64 18.31
CA ALA A 389 -5.86 -6.71 18.26
C ALA A 389 -6.81 -6.96 17.07
N TYR A 390 -6.33 -7.66 16.03
CA TYR A 390 -7.09 -7.92 14.80
C TYR A 390 -7.82 -9.28 14.82
N ASP A 391 -7.49 -10.11 15.80
CA ASP A 391 -8.15 -11.39 16.01
C ASP A 391 -9.63 -11.17 16.43
N PRO A 392 -10.60 -11.73 15.71
CA PRO A 392 -12.01 -11.55 16.01
C PRO A 392 -12.42 -11.88 17.45
N LYS A 393 -11.71 -12.80 18.11
CA LYS A 393 -11.97 -13.11 19.55
C LYS A 393 -11.74 -11.92 20.47
N HIS A 394 -10.98 -10.92 20.04
CA HIS A 394 -10.69 -9.72 20.81
C HIS A 394 -11.59 -8.51 20.44
N CYS A 395 -12.48 -8.65 19.48
CA CYS A 395 -13.36 -7.57 19.00
C CYS A 395 -14.09 -6.83 20.13
N ALA A 396 -14.64 -7.56 21.10
CA ALA A 396 -15.34 -6.95 22.24
C ALA A 396 -14.43 -6.01 23.05
N LYS A 397 -13.13 -6.27 23.09
CA LYS A 397 -12.14 -5.43 23.77
C LYS A 397 -11.71 -4.23 22.91
N VAL A 398 -11.59 -4.40 21.59
CA VAL A 398 -10.98 -3.42 20.68
C VAL A 398 -11.99 -2.45 20.08
N LEU A 399 -13.19 -2.90 19.71
CA LEU A 399 -14.22 -2.04 19.09
C LEU A 399 -14.55 -0.77 19.91
N PRO A 400 -14.66 -0.81 21.25
CA PRO A 400 -14.92 0.39 22.04
C PRO A 400 -13.85 1.47 21.92
N ASP A 401 -12.60 1.11 21.61
CA ASP A 401 -11.51 2.07 21.43
C ASP A 401 -11.71 2.98 20.23
N LEU A 402 -12.54 2.57 19.28
CA LEU A 402 -12.74 3.25 18.01
C LEU A 402 -13.97 4.16 18.00
N ALA A 403 -14.66 4.27 19.13
CA ALA A 403 -15.85 5.13 19.25
C ALA A 403 -15.49 6.58 18.88
N GLY A 404 -16.22 7.15 17.92
CA GLY A 404 -16.00 8.51 17.42
C GLY A 404 -14.91 8.65 16.35
N LEU A 405 -14.19 7.59 16.00
CA LEU A 405 -13.25 7.58 14.89
C LEU A 405 -13.98 7.23 13.58
N GLY A 406 -13.56 7.87 12.50
CA GLY A 406 -13.98 7.55 11.14
C GLY A 406 -12.79 7.08 10.32
N GLY A 407 -13.05 6.55 9.14
CA GLY A 407 -12.02 6.13 8.19
C GLY A 407 -11.11 5.02 8.71
N PHE A 408 -9.85 5.09 8.34
CA PHE A 408 -8.82 4.14 8.74
C PHE A 408 -8.50 4.28 10.23
N THR A 409 -8.30 3.15 10.93
CA THR A 409 -7.97 3.11 12.37
C THR A 409 -6.77 2.22 12.62
N TYR A 410 -6.96 0.92 12.80
CA TYR A 410 -5.87 -0.05 12.81
C TYR A 410 -5.61 -0.55 11.37
N GLY A 411 -4.68 -1.42 11.20
CA GLY A 411 -4.36 -2.04 9.93
C GLY A 411 -3.02 -1.62 9.36
N ALA A 412 -2.47 -2.49 8.52
CA ALA A 412 -1.26 -2.21 7.75
C ALA A 412 -1.59 -1.31 6.56
N HIS A 413 -0.56 -0.65 6.00
CA HIS A 413 -0.70 0.14 4.79
C HIS A 413 0.45 -0.17 3.83
N TYR A 414 1.66 0.34 4.06
CA TYR A 414 2.83 -0.03 3.28
C TYR A 414 3.78 -0.92 4.07
N CYS A 415 4.32 -1.92 3.38
CA CYS A 415 5.43 -2.73 3.87
C CYS A 415 6.64 -2.61 2.95
N SER A 416 7.81 -2.93 3.48
CA SER A 416 9.06 -3.03 2.73
C SER A 416 9.91 -4.16 3.28
N VAL A 417 10.67 -4.82 2.41
CA VAL A 417 11.66 -5.82 2.82
C VAL A 417 13.06 -5.20 2.88
N ASP A 418 13.95 -5.78 3.66
CA ASP A 418 15.35 -5.37 3.73
C ASP A 418 16.09 -5.60 2.41
N ASN A 419 15.75 -6.65 1.68
CA ASN A 419 16.36 -6.99 0.39
C ASN A 419 15.41 -7.84 -0.47
N ARG A 420 14.97 -7.33 -1.61
CA ARG A 420 14.06 -8.08 -2.51
C ARG A 420 14.62 -9.39 -3.05
N LYS A 421 15.96 -9.50 -3.17
CA LYS A 421 16.62 -10.70 -3.73
C LYS A 421 16.92 -11.78 -2.68
N ASN A 422 16.87 -11.43 -1.40
CA ASN A 422 17.06 -12.35 -0.28
C ASN A 422 16.50 -11.72 1.00
N ALA A 423 15.18 -11.61 1.07
CA ALA A 423 14.52 -10.97 2.19
C ALA A 423 14.66 -11.79 3.49
N THR A 424 15.01 -11.09 4.54
CA THR A 424 15.05 -11.64 5.90
C THR A 424 14.05 -10.96 6.82
N THR A 425 13.68 -9.73 6.49
CA THR A 425 12.94 -8.82 7.36
C THR A 425 11.90 -8.07 6.57
N LEU A 426 10.71 -7.94 7.15
CA LEU A 426 9.62 -7.11 6.65
C LEU A 426 9.35 -6.01 7.67
N ALA A 427 9.34 -4.75 7.25
CA ALA A 427 8.88 -3.63 8.06
C ALA A 427 7.63 -3.03 7.44
N CYS A 428 6.59 -2.81 8.25
CA CYS A 428 5.31 -2.28 7.81
C CYS A 428 4.93 -1.03 8.59
N GLY A 429 4.41 -0.05 7.87
CA GLY A 429 3.69 1.07 8.45
C GLY A 429 2.22 0.72 8.68
N TYR A 430 1.70 1.13 9.81
CA TYR A 430 0.32 0.92 10.21
C TYR A 430 -0.35 2.26 10.52
N PHE A 431 -1.66 2.27 10.49
CA PHE A 431 -2.41 3.41 10.98
C PHE A 431 -2.17 3.59 12.50
N ASP A 432 -3.09 3.28 13.35
CA ASP A 432 -2.94 3.51 14.80
C ASP A 432 -1.95 2.53 15.51
N SER A 433 -1.50 1.47 14.82
CA SER A 433 -0.58 0.47 15.41
C SER A 433 0.91 0.81 15.22
N GLY A 434 1.25 1.93 14.58
CA GLY A 434 2.62 2.43 14.41
C GLY A 434 3.44 1.67 13.37
N ILE A 435 4.73 1.56 13.58
CA ILE A 435 5.69 0.85 12.71
C ILE A 435 5.98 -0.50 13.32
N ARG A 436 5.95 -1.59 12.52
CA ARG A 436 6.17 -2.95 12.98
C ARG A 436 7.16 -3.69 12.10
N VAL A 437 8.02 -4.49 12.72
CA VAL A 437 9.10 -5.19 12.03
C VAL A 437 9.03 -6.68 12.35
N PHE A 438 9.10 -7.49 11.29
CA PHE A 438 8.94 -8.94 11.36
C PHE A 438 10.16 -9.66 10.78
N ASP A 439 10.59 -10.72 11.45
CA ASP A 439 11.48 -11.74 10.90
C ASP A 439 10.66 -12.64 9.98
N ILE A 440 11.01 -12.69 8.71
CA ILE A 440 10.33 -13.47 7.67
C ILE A 440 11.23 -14.57 7.07
N ARG A 441 12.37 -14.86 7.70
CA ARG A 441 13.29 -15.92 7.23
C ARG A 441 12.62 -17.30 7.17
N ASP A 442 11.63 -17.55 8.03
CA ASP A 442 10.66 -18.64 7.84
C ASP A 442 9.33 -18.02 7.38
N PRO A 443 9.02 -18.00 6.07
CA PRO A 443 7.83 -17.37 5.56
C PRO A 443 6.52 -18.02 6.04
N ALA A 444 6.58 -19.26 6.52
CA ALA A 444 5.43 -19.95 7.11
C ALA A 444 5.18 -19.57 8.57
N LYS A 445 6.19 -19.03 9.26
CA LYS A 445 6.13 -18.68 10.68
C LYS A 445 6.77 -17.31 10.96
N PRO A 446 6.28 -16.22 10.35
CA PRO A 446 6.78 -14.89 10.63
C PRO A 446 6.58 -14.55 12.11
N ARG A 447 7.49 -13.74 12.67
CA ARG A 447 7.40 -13.27 14.05
C ARG A 447 7.78 -11.80 14.14
N GLU A 448 7.11 -11.05 15.00
CA GLU A 448 7.50 -9.68 15.29
C GLU A 448 8.81 -9.64 16.06
N ILE A 449 9.70 -8.71 15.70
CA ILE A 449 11.00 -8.52 16.36
C ILE A 449 11.15 -7.12 16.95
N ALA A 450 10.43 -6.12 16.42
CA ALA A 450 10.50 -4.75 16.90
C ALA A 450 9.24 -3.96 16.52
N TYR A 451 8.95 -2.90 17.26
CA TYR A 451 7.93 -1.93 16.91
C TYR A 451 8.20 -0.55 17.51
N TYR A 452 7.64 0.47 16.88
CA TYR A 452 7.65 1.84 17.37
C TYR A 452 6.33 2.53 17.02
N ASN A 453 5.67 3.09 18.02
CA ASN A 453 4.46 3.89 17.85
C ASN A 453 4.71 5.23 18.57
N PRO A 454 4.84 6.35 17.83
CA PRO A 454 5.26 7.61 18.43
C PRO A 454 4.24 8.16 19.45
N PRO A 455 4.67 8.95 20.42
CA PRO A 455 3.77 9.60 21.35
C PRO A 455 2.83 10.57 20.62
N SER A 456 1.64 10.80 21.20
CA SER A 456 0.66 11.72 20.63
C SER A 456 1.17 13.15 20.52
N LEU A 457 0.68 13.84 19.51
CA LEU A 457 0.79 15.29 19.38
C LEU A 457 -0.43 15.98 20.01
N THR A 458 -0.31 17.29 20.27
CA THR A 458 -1.42 18.12 20.78
C THR A 458 -2.33 18.62 19.66
N ALA A 459 -1.84 18.59 18.41
CA ALA A 459 -2.57 18.98 17.22
C ALA A 459 -2.00 18.23 16.00
N SER A 460 -2.87 17.91 15.05
CA SER A 460 -2.46 17.39 13.75
C SER A 460 -1.82 18.47 12.88
N SER A 461 -1.03 18.05 11.88
CA SER A 461 -0.51 18.94 10.85
C SER A 461 -1.66 19.44 9.96
N PRO A 462 -1.63 20.73 9.54
CA PRO A 462 -2.63 21.24 8.61
C PRO A 462 -2.67 20.40 7.33
N GLY A 463 -3.87 19.95 6.94
CA GLY A 463 -4.05 19.12 5.73
C GLY A 463 -3.66 17.66 5.87
N SER A 464 -3.30 17.20 7.07
CA SER A 464 -3.05 15.80 7.37
C SER A 464 -4.23 14.91 6.92
N ASN A 465 -3.92 13.78 6.29
CA ASN A 465 -4.95 12.79 5.93
C ASN A 465 -5.64 12.24 7.17
N HIS A 466 -4.92 12.13 8.26
CA HIS A 466 -5.44 11.74 9.56
C HIS A 466 -6.57 12.68 10.04
N LEU A 467 -6.36 14.00 9.91
CA LEU A 467 -7.40 15.00 10.19
C LEU A 467 -8.59 14.89 9.21
N ARG A 468 -8.30 14.73 7.92
CA ARG A 468 -9.31 14.74 6.87
C ARG A 468 -10.25 13.53 6.90
N THR A 469 -9.74 12.38 7.21
CA THR A 469 -10.53 11.14 7.25
C THR A 469 -11.27 10.92 8.57
N GLY A 470 -11.13 11.83 9.54
CA GLY A 470 -11.73 11.72 10.86
C GLY A 470 -11.04 10.69 11.76
N GLY A 471 -9.85 10.24 11.39
CA GLY A 471 -9.06 9.30 12.20
C GLY A 471 -8.32 9.97 13.35
N TRP A 472 -8.07 11.28 13.26
CA TRP A 472 -7.31 11.98 14.30
C TRP A 472 -8.13 12.24 15.56
N VAL A 473 -7.54 11.90 16.70
CA VAL A 473 -8.05 12.21 18.02
C VAL A 473 -6.92 12.83 18.82
N ALA A 474 -7.16 14.01 19.38
CA ALA A 474 -6.17 14.65 20.27
C ALA A 474 -5.78 13.69 21.39
N GLY A 475 -4.47 13.49 21.56
CA GLY A 475 -3.94 12.52 22.51
C GLY A 475 -3.82 11.09 22.02
N GLY A 476 -4.27 10.78 20.80
CA GLY A 476 -4.16 9.46 20.17
C GLY A 476 -2.84 9.24 19.41
N PRO A 477 -2.63 8.02 18.86
CA PRO A 477 -1.48 7.71 18.05
C PRO A 477 -1.50 8.45 16.71
N ASP A 478 -0.34 8.60 16.09
CA ASP A 478 -0.21 9.09 14.73
C ASP A 478 -0.25 7.93 13.72
N TRP A 479 -0.60 8.20 12.47
CA TRP A 479 -0.56 7.25 11.38
C TRP A 479 0.85 7.17 10.77
N CYS A 480 1.54 6.04 10.95
CA CYS A 480 2.87 5.79 10.41
C CYS A 480 2.80 4.86 9.20
N THR A 481 2.05 5.23 8.18
CA THR A 481 1.57 4.36 7.10
C THR A 481 2.48 4.26 5.89
N ALA A 482 3.54 5.06 5.82
CA ALA A 482 4.43 5.11 4.68
C ALA A 482 5.40 3.92 4.63
N GLN A 483 6.03 3.72 3.47
CA GLN A 483 7.08 2.72 3.29
C GLN A 483 8.24 2.93 4.26
N VAL A 484 8.82 1.82 4.70
CA VAL A 484 9.94 1.82 5.65
C VAL A 484 11.22 1.46 4.91
N ARG A 485 12.23 2.34 4.95
CA ARG A 485 13.57 2.00 4.51
C ARG A 485 14.33 1.29 5.63
N LEU A 486 14.72 0.04 5.41
CA LEU A 486 15.59 -0.73 6.30
C LEU A 486 17.05 -0.56 5.86
N ASP A 487 17.96 -0.28 6.79
CA ASP A 487 19.39 -0.15 6.54
C ASP A 487 20.20 -1.07 7.46
N ALA A 488 20.60 -2.22 6.92
CA ALA A 488 21.34 -3.24 7.67
C ALA A 488 22.76 -2.76 8.06
N ALA A 489 23.38 -1.85 7.28
CA ALA A 489 24.72 -1.37 7.56
C ALA A 489 24.77 -0.51 8.83
N THR A 490 23.71 0.22 9.11
CA THR A 490 23.58 1.11 10.26
C THR A 490 22.67 0.57 11.36
N ALA A 491 22.04 -0.60 11.14
CA ALA A 491 21.02 -1.18 12.01
C ALA A 491 19.88 -0.17 12.29
N SER A 492 19.39 0.50 11.25
CA SER A 492 18.39 1.56 11.37
C SER A 492 17.24 1.39 10.37
N LEU A 493 16.17 2.13 10.59
CA LEU A 493 15.09 2.31 9.64
C LEU A 493 14.69 3.79 9.53
N GLN A 494 14.13 4.16 8.39
CA GLN A 494 13.62 5.49 8.12
C GLN A 494 12.22 5.38 7.54
N THR A 495 11.33 6.26 7.94
CA THR A 495 9.95 6.33 7.47
C THR A 495 9.31 7.66 7.81
N THR A 496 8.04 7.84 7.47
CA THR A 496 7.26 9.01 7.84
C THR A 496 5.98 8.62 8.59
N CYS A 497 5.55 9.52 9.48
CA CYS A 497 4.21 9.48 10.07
C CYS A 497 3.48 10.77 9.71
N GLN A 498 2.16 10.74 9.61
CA GLN A 498 1.36 11.83 9.03
C GLN A 498 1.57 13.18 9.73
N ASP A 499 1.61 13.18 11.04
CA ASP A 499 1.73 14.39 11.84
C ASP A 499 3.12 14.57 12.47
N GLN A 500 3.88 13.48 12.63
CA GLN A 500 5.24 13.49 13.18
C GLN A 500 6.30 13.81 12.11
N GLY A 501 5.96 13.71 10.81
CA GLY A 501 6.90 13.90 9.71
C GLY A 501 7.89 12.74 9.57
N PHE A 502 9.13 13.05 9.18
CA PHE A 502 10.19 12.08 8.93
C PHE A 502 10.86 11.63 10.23
N LEU A 503 11.05 10.30 10.36
CA LEU A 503 11.67 9.65 11.52
C LEU A 503 12.86 8.79 11.09
N THR A 504 13.94 8.85 11.85
CA THR A 504 15.03 7.87 11.83
C THR A 504 15.04 7.10 13.15
N LEU A 505 14.90 5.79 13.07
CA LEU A 505 14.89 4.88 14.21
C LEU A 505 16.09 3.94 14.12
N LYS A 506 16.61 3.51 15.27
CA LYS A 506 17.71 2.55 15.38
C LYS A 506 17.24 1.30 16.09
N PHE A 507 17.66 0.15 15.60
CA PHE A 507 17.44 -1.12 16.29
C PHE A 507 18.32 -1.22 17.54
N THR A 508 17.71 -1.66 18.63
CA THR A 508 18.36 -1.90 19.92
C THR A 508 18.37 -3.38 20.25
N ASN A 509 18.99 -3.75 21.34
CA ASN A 509 19.02 -5.12 21.89
C ASN A 509 19.54 -6.20 20.92
N GLY A 510 20.18 -5.83 19.81
CA GLY A 510 20.78 -6.75 18.84
C GLY A 510 19.77 -7.64 18.09
N VAL A 511 18.50 -7.26 18.00
CA VAL A 511 17.47 -8.08 17.35
C VAL A 511 17.59 -8.08 15.82
N TRP A 512 18.24 -7.08 15.26
CA TRP A 512 18.49 -6.89 13.83
C TRP A 512 19.74 -5.99 13.62
N PRO A 513 20.52 -6.11 12.53
CA PRO A 513 20.33 -7.01 11.37
C PRO A 513 20.68 -8.48 11.70
N PHE A 514 20.09 -9.38 10.93
CA PHE A 514 20.52 -10.80 10.97
C PHE A 514 21.86 -10.95 10.23
N PRO A 515 22.66 -12.03 10.47
CA PRO A 515 23.92 -12.24 9.76
C PRO A 515 23.80 -12.28 8.24
N THR A 516 22.63 -12.64 7.73
CA THR A 516 22.31 -12.70 6.30
C THR A 516 21.56 -11.46 5.79
N SER A 517 21.22 -10.51 6.66
CA SER A 517 20.55 -9.28 6.25
C SER A 517 21.51 -8.40 5.45
N THR A 518 21.05 -7.98 4.30
CA THR A 518 21.78 -7.03 3.46
C THR A 518 20.77 -6.02 2.93
N THR A 519 21.16 -4.77 2.88
CA THR A 519 20.40 -3.74 2.16
C THR A 519 21.26 -3.35 0.97
N PRO A 520 20.98 -3.83 -0.24
CA PRO A 520 21.66 -3.30 -1.42
C PRO A 520 21.44 -1.80 -1.47
N PRO A 521 22.49 -1.00 -1.80
CA PRO A 521 22.27 0.40 -2.04
C PRO A 521 21.11 0.54 -3.01
N GLY A 522 20.06 1.16 -2.53
CA GLY A 522 19.08 1.70 -3.38
C GLY A 522 18.01 0.80 -3.97
N LEU A 523 17.61 -0.33 -3.47
CA LEU A 523 16.41 -1.04 -3.96
C LEU A 523 15.15 -0.61 -3.19
N GLN A 524 14.31 0.19 -3.84
CA GLN A 524 12.95 0.43 -3.37
C GLN A 524 12.04 -0.79 -3.67
N ASN A 525 11.18 -1.10 -2.74
CA ASN A 525 10.15 -2.13 -2.88
C ASN A 525 8.92 -1.59 -3.62
#